data_6a8d1e5424db3f10255b7f174e939f84
#
_entry.id   6a8d1e5424db3f10255b7f174e939f84
#
_cell.length_a   1.000
_cell.length_b   1.000
_cell.length_c   1.000
_cell.angle_alpha   90.00
_cell.angle_beta   90.00
_cell.angle_gamma   90.00
#
_symmetry.space_group_name_H-M   'P 1'
#
loop_
_entity.id
_entity.type
_entity.pdbx_description
1 polymer ?
#
loop_
_entity_poly.entity_id
_entity_poly.type
_entity_poly.pdbx_seq_one_letter_code
_entity_poly.pdbx_strand_id
1 'polypeptide(L)'
;DKYDAIISSLALHHIPNNQAKKDMYQHIYDSLYEGGVFYNADVIKANSDYNIILNERMTSKYMKENGCTDEDIETFKKNRNNNDVPITLMEHIKLLEEVGFKEIDVLWKYYSNAVYGGTKK
;
A
#
# COMPACT_ATOMS: atom_id res chain seq x y z
N ASP A 1 -19.79 8.17 -12.62
CA ASP A 1 -20.40 8.15 -11.29
C ASP A 1 -19.41 8.62 -10.23
N LYS A 2 -19.93 9.22 -9.18
CA LYS A 2 -19.13 9.68 -8.05
C LYS A 2 -19.56 8.96 -6.77
N TYR A 3 -18.65 8.92 -5.82
CA TYR A 3 -18.81 8.16 -4.58
C TYR A 3 -18.44 9.01 -3.37
N ASP A 4 -19.04 8.69 -2.23
CA ASP A 4 -18.71 9.31 -0.94
C ASP A 4 -17.45 8.69 -0.31
N ALA A 5 -17.18 7.44 -0.64
CA ALA A 5 -16.02 6.72 -0.15
C ALA A 5 -15.55 5.70 -1.18
N ILE A 6 -14.24 5.59 -1.32
CA ILE A 6 -13.59 4.53 -2.12
C ILE A 6 -12.59 3.83 -1.22
N ILE A 7 -12.66 2.51 -1.20
CA ILE A 7 -11.76 1.67 -0.41
C ILE A 7 -11.09 0.67 -1.34
N SER A 8 -9.79 0.49 -1.18
CA SER A 8 -9.00 -0.50 -1.91
C SER A 8 -8.25 -1.38 -0.93
N SER A 9 -8.05 -2.64 -1.29
CA SER A 9 -7.29 -3.58 -0.48
C SER A 9 -6.48 -4.51 -1.36
N LEU A 10 -5.18 -4.58 -1.11
CA LEU A 10 -4.23 -5.52 -1.73
C LEU A 10 -4.23 -5.49 -3.27
N ALA A 11 -4.46 -4.34 -3.87
CA ALA A 11 -4.55 -4.19 -5.32
C ALA A 11 -3.54 -3.22 -5.91
N LEU A 12 -3.30 -2.09 -5.27
CA LEU A 12 -2.52 -1.00 -5.86
C LEU A 12 -1.02 -1.30 -5.95
N HIS A 13 -0.50 -2.22 -5.13
CA HIS A 13 0.92 -2.62 -5.19
C HIS A 13 1.28 -3.38 -6.48
N HIS A 14 0.30 -3.82 -7.25
CA HIS A 14 0.52 -4.45 -8.56
C HIS A 14 0.72 -3.44 -9.69
N ILE A 15 0.42 -2.17 -9.48
CA ILE A 15 0.57 -1.12 -10.49
C ILE A 15 2.05 -0.88 -10.75
N PRO A 16 2.51 -0.87 -12.02
CA PRO A 16 3.92 -1.09 -12.35
C PRO A 16 4.89 0.06 -12.07
N ASN A 17 4.42 1.30 -11.97
CA ASN A 17 5.33 2.44 -11.75
C ASN A 17 4.62 3.60 -11.04
N ASN A 18 5.40 4.60 -10.61
CA ASN A 18 4.88 5.72 -9.84
C ASN A 18 3.92 6.59 -10.64
N GLN A 19 4.14 6.78 -11.92
CA GLN A 19 3.23 7.55 -12.75
C GLN A 19 1.88 6.86 -12.87
N ALA A 20 1.87 5.55 -13.09
CA ALA A 20 0.63 4.76 -13.16
C ALA A 20 -0.11 4.75 -11.81
N LYS A 21 0.63 4.68 -10.69
CA LYS A 21 0.05 4.78 -9.35
C LYS A 21 -0.59 6.16 -9.14
N LYS A 22 0.10 7.21 -9.55
CA LYS A 22 -0.42 8.58 -9.47
C LYS A 22 -1.68 8.75 -10.32
N ASP A 23 -1.68 8.20 -11.53
CA ASP A 23 -2.84 8.23 -12.42
C ASP A 23 -4.05 7.52 -11.80
N MET A 24 -3.81 6.39 -11.11
CA MET A 24 -4.87 5.69 -10.37
C MET A 24 -5.40 6.56 -9.22
N TYR A 25 -4.54 7.19 -8.46
CA TYR A 25 -4.95 8.09 -7.39
C TYR A 25 -5.73 9.29 -7.93
N GLN A 26 -5.34 9.82 -9.09
CA GLN A 26 -6.07 10.90 -9.74
C GLN A 26 -7.47 10.43 -10.16
N HIS A 27 -7.58 9.24 -10.72
CA HIS A 27 -8.87 8.65 -11.09
C HIS A 27 -9.78 8.47 -9.87
N ILE A 28 -9.23 7.99 -8.77
CA ILE A 28 -9.95 7.84 -7.49
C ILE A 28 -10.42 9.21 -7.00
N TYR A 29 -9.54 10.19 -7.00
CA TYR A 29 -9.87 11.56 -6.58
C TYR A 29 -11.02 12.14 -7.42
N ASP A 30 -10.93 12.00 -8.73
CA ASP A 30 -11.95 12.50 -9.66
C ASP A 30 -13.30 11.77 -9.48
N SER A 31 -13.29 10.55 -8.99
CA SER A 31 -14.47 9.74 -8.73
C SER A 31 -15.13 10.00 -7.37
N LEU A 32 -14.54 10.85 -6.55
CA LEU A 32 -15.08 11.21 -5.24
C LEU A 32 -15.89 12.50 -5.31
N TYR A 33 -16.97 12.55 -4.54
CA TYR A 33 -17.62 13.82 -4.21
C TYR A 33 -16.71 14.66 -3.33
N GLU A 34 -16.93 15.96 -3.35
CA GLU A 34 -16.31 16.87 -2.38
C GLU A 34 -16.63 16.40 -0.96
N GLY A 35 -15.62 16.29 -0.10
CA GLY A 35 -15.77 15.70 1.24
C GLY A 35 -15.65 14.18 1.28
N GLY A 36 -15.55 13.53 0.12
CA GLY A 36 -15.39 12.08 0.05
C GLY A 36 -14.02 11.60 0.52
N VAL A 37 -13.95 10.36 0.95
CA VAL A 37 -12.73 9.77 1.52
C VAL A 37 -12.22 8.59 0.69
N PHE A 38 -10.91 8.42 0.69
CA PHE A 38 -10.24 7.27 0.11
C PHE A 38 -9.31 6.64 1.14
N TYR A 39 -9.41 5.32 1.31
CA TYR A 39 -8.46 4.55 2.11
C TYR A 39 -8.01 3.31 1.36
N ASN A 40 -6.72 3.00 1.50
CA ASN A 40 -6.09 1.83 0.92
C ASN A 40 -5.39 1.01 2.00
N ALA A 41 -5.65 -0.29 2.03
CA ALA A 41 -4.95 -1.26 2.86
C ALA A 41 -4.03 -2.07 1.95
N ASP A 42 -2.73 -1.94 2.11
CA ASP A 42 -1.81 -2.54 1.14
C ASP A 42 -0.44 -2.86 1.71
N VAL A 43 0.32 -3.55 0.90
CA VAL A 43 1.74 -3.86 1.14
C VAL A 43 2.58 -2.65 0.73
N ILE A 44 3.51 -2.28 1.58
CA ILE A 44 4.43 -1.16 1.36
C ILE A 44 5.87 -1.63 1.43
N LYS A 45 6.75 -0.89 0.77
CA LYS A 45 8.19 -1.09 0.85
C LYS A 45 8.74 -0.29 2.04
N ALA A 46 9.70 -0.86 2.75
CA ALA A 46 10.39 -0.14 3.82
C ALA A 46 11.37 0.90 3.26
N ASN A 47 11.65 1.93 4.05
CA ASN A 47 12.50 3.07 3.63
C ASN A 47 14.00 2.80 3.72
N SER A 48 14.43 1.75 4.41
CA SER A 48 15.85 1.47 4.66
C SER A 48 16.12 -0.02 4.58
N ASP A 49 17.37 -0.38 4.35
CA ASP A 49 17.80 -1.78 4.33
C ASP A 49 17.52 -2.46 5.67
N TYR A 50 17.75 -1.77 6.78
CA TYR A 50 17.42 -2.28 8.11
C TYR A 50 15.95 -2.67 8.22
N ASN A 51 15.05 -1.78 7.80
CA ASN A 51 13.62 -2.03 7.90
C ASN A 51 13.12 -3.05 6.87
N ILE A 52 13.77 -3.16 5.71
CA ILE A 52 13.47 -4.22 4.74
C ILE A 52 13.73 -5.59 5.38
N ILE A 53 14.89 -5.75 6.01
CA ILE A 53 15.28 -6.99 6.68
C ILE A 53 14.34 -7.29 7.86
N LEU A 54 14.02 -6.26 8.65
CA LEU A 54 13.10 -6.41 9.77
C LEU A 54 11.72 -6.87 9.32
N ASN A 55 11.18 -6.25 8.27
CA ASN A 55 9.87 -6.60 7.73
C ASN A 55 9.84 -8.04 7.20
N GLU A 56 10.90 -8.47 6.51
CA GLU A 56 11.01 -9.85 6.03
C GLU A 56 11.07 -10.85 7.19
N ARG A 57 11.84 -10.54 8.21
CA ARG A 57 11.95 -11.38 9.42
C ARG A 57 10.59 -11.53 10.10
N MET A 58 9.87 -10.44 10.28
CA MET A 58 8.57 -10.46 10.95
C MET A 58 7.51 -11.17 10.12
N THR A 59 7.53 -11.01 8.81
CA THR A 59 6.64 -11.74 7.91
C THR A 59 6.91 -13.24 7.97
N SER A 60 8.17 -13.65 7.93
CA SER A 60 8.56 -15.06 8.03
C SER A 60 8.15 -15.66 9.38
N LYS A 61 8.34 -14.92 10.46
CA LYS A 61 7.93 -15.34 11.81
C LYS A 61 6.43 -15.56 11.88
N TYR A 62 5.65 -14.62 11.35
CA TYR A 62 4.19 -14.73 11.31
C TYR A 62 3.74 -15.96 10.50
N MET A 63 4.35 -16.19 9.34
CA MET A 63 4.02 -17.34 8.51
C MET A 63 4.33 -18.66 9.22
N LYS A 64 5.48 -18.75 9.90
CA LYS A 64 5.85 -19.95 10.68
C LYS A 64 4.88 -20.20 11.83
N GLU A 65 4.50 -19.17 12.55
CA GLU A 65 3.54 -19.26 13.65
C GLU A 65 2.14 -19.72 13.16
N ASN A 66 1.83 -19.50 11.90
CA ASN A 66 0.58 -19.90 11.27
C ASN A 66 0.71 -21.17 10.43
N GLY A 67 1.76 -21.97 10.66
CA GLY A 67 1.90 -23.30 10.08
C GLY A 67 2.60 -23.39 8.73
N CYS A 68 3.16 -22.29 8.22
CA CYS A 68 3.91 -22.33 6.96
C CYS A 68 5.28 -22.98 7.14
N THR A 69 5.70 -23.75 6.16
CA THR A 69 7.03 -24.36 6.09
C THR A 69 8.05 -23.35 5.54
N ASP A 70 9.34 -23.67 5.67
CA ASP A 70 10.40 -22.86 5.05
C ASP A 70 10.23 -22.80 3.53
N GLU A 71 9.79 -23.88 2.89
CA GLU A 71 9.50 -23.92 1.46
C GLU A 71 8.35 -22.98 1.10
N ASP A 72 7.29 -22.95 1.90
CA ASP A 72 6.15 -22.04 1.71
C ASP A 72 6.62 -20.58 1.75
N ILE A 73 7.49 -20.25 2.68
CA ILE A 73 8.03 -18.90 2.86
C ILE A 73 8.89 -18.49 1.66
N GLU A 74 9.76 -19.39 1.18
CA GLU A 74 10.58 -19.14 -0.01
C GLU A 74 9.73 -18.92 -1.26
N THR A 75 8.71 -19.74 -1.45
CA THR A 75 7.77 -19.62 -2.56
C THR A 75 7.03 -18.28 -2.52
N PHE A 76 6.56 -17.89 -1.35
CA PHE A 76 5.90 -16.61 -1.14
C PHE A 76 6.80 -15.43 -1.50
N LYS A 77 8.03 -15.42 -1.00
CA LYS A 77 9.01 -14.36 -1.28
C LYS A 77 9.31 -14.25 -2.77
N LYS A 78 9.49 -15.39 -3.44
CA LYS A 78 9.79 -15.44 -4.86
C LYS A 78 8.63 -14.88 -5.69
N ASN A 79 7.40 -15.29 -5.40
CA ASN A 79 6.21 -14.79 -6.09
C ASN A 79 6.03 -13.29 -5.89
N ARG A 80 6.24 -12.80 -4.67
CA ARG A 80 6.14 -11.39 -4.32
C ARG A 80 7.16 -10.55 -5.10
N ASN A 81 8.42 -10.97 -5.13
CA ASN A 81 9.48 -10.26 -5.84
C ASN A 81 9.25 -10.21 -7.35
N ASN A 82 8.57 -11.21 -7.91
CA ASN A 82 8.32 -11.29 -9.35
C ASN A 82 7.08 -10.51 -9.80
N ASN A 83 6.08 -10.36 -8.94
CA ASN A 83 4.75 -9.87 -9.32
C ASN A 83 4.36 -8.53 -8.69
N ASP A 84 4.98 -8.15 -7.58
CA ASP A 84 4.61 -6.96 -6.83
C ASP A 84 5.59 -5.82 -7.10
N VAL A 85 5.06 -4.59 -7.14
CA VAL A 85 5.86 -3.37 -7.31
C VAL A 85 5.50 -2.39 -6.20
N PRO A 86 5.76 -2.74 -4.93
CA PRO A 86 5.45 -1.85 -3.81
C PRO A 86 6.39 -0.64 -3.79
N ILE A 87 5.89 0.48 -3.32
CA ILE A 87 6.67 1.67 -3.01
C ILE A 87 6.58 1.96 -1.52
N THR A 88 7.38 2.91 -1.05
CA THR A 88 7.36 3.27 0.37
C THR A 88 6.07 3.99 0.73
N LEU A 89 5.71 3.94 2.01
CA LEU A 89 4.54 4.67 2.52
C LEU A 89 4.69 6.18 2.28
N MET A 90 5.90 6.71 2.47
CA MET A 90 6.18 8.12 2.21
C MET A 90 5.97 8.51 0.76
N GLU A 91 6.33 7.63 -0.19
CA GLU A 91 6.07 7.85 -1.60
C GLU A 91 4.57 7.86 -1.92
N HIS A 92 3.79 6.96 -1.31
CA HIS A 92 2.33 6.96 -1.43
C HIS A 92 1.72 8.27 -0.95
N ILE A 93 2.14 8.73 0.22
CA ILE A 93 1.65 9.98 0.81
C ILE A 93 1.96 11.17 -0.10
N LYS A 94 3.18 11.20 -0.66
CA LYS A 94 3.57 12.25 -1.61
C LYS A 94 2.68 12.25 -2.86
N LEU A 95 2.40 11.07 -3.42
CA LEU A 95 1.53 10.95 -4.58
C LEU A 95 0.11 11.44 -4.28
N LEU A 96 -0.43 11.10 -3.11
CA LEU A 96 -1.74 11.57 -2.68
C LEU A 96 -1.77 13.10 -2.54
N GLU A 97 -0.72 13.69 -1.98
CA GLU A 97 -0.60 15.15 -1.85
C GLU A 97 -0.55 15.81 -3.23
N GLU A 98 0.23 15.27 -4.15
CA GLU A 98 0.36 15.80 -5.52
C GLU A 98 -0.96 15.76 -6.28
N VAL A 99 -1.79 14.75 -6.04
CA VAL A 99 -3.11 14.61 -6.66
C VAL A 99 -4.12 15.61 -6.08
N GLY A 100 -3.93 16.03 -4.85
CA GLY A 100 -4.77 17.03 -4.21
C GLY A 100 -5.52 16.58 -2.96
N PHE A 101 -5.32 15.35 -2.51
CA PHE A 101 -5.93 14.89 -1.25
C PHE A 101 -5.49 15.74 -0.07
N LYS A 102 -6.39 15.94 0.87
CA LYS A 102 -6.18 16.62 2.16
C LYS A 102 -6.43 15.64 3.30
N GLU A 103 -6.09 16.04 4.51
CA GLU A 103 -6.27 15.20 5.70
C GLU A 103 -5.69 13.80 5.50
N ILE A 104 -4.52 13.73 4.87
CA ILE A 104 -3.82 12.47 4.59
C ILE A 104 -3.27 11.92 5.90
N ASP A 105 -3.56 10.66 6.18
CA ASP A 105 -3.12 10.01 7.42
C ASP A 105 -2.88 8.53 7.22
N VAL A 106 -2.10 7.96 8.14
CA VAL A 106 -1.85 6.53 8.26
C VAL A 106 -2.69 6.04 9.44
N LEU A 107 -3.70 5.23 9.17
CA LEU A 107 -4.61 4.74 10.19
C LEU A 107 -4.03 3.56 10.95
N TRP A 108 -3.18 2.76 10.31
CA TRP A 108 -2.60 1.57 10.89
C TRP A 108 -1.38 1.16 10.10
N LYS A 109 -0.37 0.63 10.80
CA LYS A 109 0.81 0.04 10.16
C LYS A 109 1.31 -1.14 10.99
N TYR A 110 1.58 -2.25 10.31
CA TYR A 110 2.24 -3.39 10.91
C TYR A 110 3.30 -3.91 9.93
N TYR A 111 4.55 -3.52 10.16
CA TYR A 111 5.70 -3.84 9.30
C TYR A 111 5.45 -3.48 7.83
N SER A 112 5.29 -4.47 6.94
CA SER A 112 5.09 -4.23 5.51
C SER A 112 3.64 -4.00 5.10
N ASN A 113 2.72 -3.90 6.05
CA ASN A 113 1.31 -3.64 5.78
C ASN A 113 0.89 -2.29 6.38
N ALA A 114 0.09 -1.55 5.66
CA ALA A 114 -0.39 -0.25 6.12
C ALA A 114 -1.79 0.06 5.60
N VAL A 115 -2.51 0.85 6.37
CA VAL A 115 -3.78 1.46 5.95
C VAL A 115 -3.59 2.97 5.97
N TYR A 116 -3.80 3.61 4.83
CA TYR A 116 -3.59 5.04 4.66
C TYR A 116 -4.58 5.62 3.67
N GLY A 117 -4.74 6.92 3.68
CA GLY A 117 -5.62 7.60 2.75
C GLY A 117 -5.81 9.06 3.06
N GLY A 118 -6.87 9.63 2.54
CA GLY A 118 -7.16 11.05 2.69
C GLY A 118 -8.56 11.42 2.24
N THR A 119 -8.81 12.72 2.21
CA THR A 119 -10.12 13.31 1.91
C THR A 119 -10.00 14.26 0.74
N LYS A 120 -11.02 14.28 -0.11
CA LYS A 120 -11.17 15.29 -1.16
C LYS A 120 -11.85 16.52 -0.56
N LYS A 121 -11.07 17.59 -0.39
CA LYS A 121 -11.57 18.87 0.10
C LYS A 121 -11.33 19.99 -0.88
#